data_0f56c93d4c49417e7ee9e5874dea25e5
#
_entry.id   0f56c93d4c49417e7ee9e5874dea25e5
#
_cell.length_a   1.000
_cell.length_b   1.000
_cell.length_c   1.000
_cell.angle_alpha   90.00
_cell.angle_beta   90.00
_cell.angle_gamma   90.00
#
_symmetry.space_group_name_H-M   'P 1'
#
loop_
_entity.id
_entity.type
_entity.pdbx_description
1 polymer ?
#
loop_
_entity_poly.entity_id
_entity_poly.type
_entity_poly.pdbx_seq_one_letter_code
_entity_poly.pdbx_strand_id
1 'polypeptide(L)'
;MTGLPRLLPPPEEKKHSQHLNAHVGKHGRLPYRDRAGTLIRDIESAGLTGRGGAAFSVHKKLQAVRDSAARRHRVPKVIANGAESEPASDKDATLLWLSPHLVLDGLQLAAEAVGADTAVLYFHADRAHDVGAMLSHAIRERQASSLDRIPVQLAQAPASFLSGQETALLNHLAGGPAIPTFTPPRVTERGLFNAPTLVQNVETLAHLALIARRGPGWFRSVGTEAEPGSMLATIRRADGTPRVT
;
A
#
# COMPACT_ATOMS: atom_id res chain seq x y z
N MET A 1 -16.51 -9.97 -11.36
CA MET A 1 -17.20 -8.75 -10.93
C MET A 1 -16.50 -7.53 -11.51
N THR A 2 -17.21 -6.76 -12.32
CA THR A 2 -16.67 -5.57 -13.01
C THR A 2 -17.00 -4.26 -12.29
N GLY A 3 -17.92 -4.28 -11.30
CA GLY A 3 -18.44 -3.09 -10.61
C GLY A 3 -17.67 -2.68 -9.36
N LEU A 4 -18.17 -1.63 -8.70
CA LEU A 4 -17.75 -1.13 -7.40
C LEU A 4 -18.65 -1.75 -6.30
N PRO A 5 -18.19 -1.87 -5.05
CA PRO A 5 -16.87 -1.50 -4.54
C PRO A 5 -15.78 -2.51 -4.90
N ARG A 6 -14.52 -2.04 -5.04
CA ARG A 6 -13.37 -2.89 -5.41
C ARG A 6 -12.43 -3.16 -4.24
N LEU A 7 -12.16 -2.15 -3.44
CA LEU A 7 -11.19 -2.20 -2.32
C LEU A 7 -11.84 -2.52 -0.98
N LEU A 8 -13.04 -2.03 -0.77
CA LEU A 8 -13.79 -2.22 0.47
C LEU A 8 -14.80 -3.35 0.31
N PRO A 9 -15.14 -4.05 1.40
CA PRO A 9 -16.28 -4.98 1.39
C PRO A 9 -17.59 -4.22 1.14
N PRO A 10 -18.65 -4.91 0.70
CA PRO A 10 -19.98 -4.30 0.58
C PRO A 10 -20.47 -3.76 1.94
N PRO A 11 -21.39 -2.78 1.94
CA PRO A 11 -21.81 -2.08 3.17
C PRO A 11 -22.28 -3.00 4.30
N GLU A 12 -22.93 -4.10 3.98
CA GLU A 12 -23.41 -5.12 4.92
C GLU A 12 -22.29 -5.88 5.63
N GLU A 13 -21.10 -5.97 5.02
CA GLU A 13 -19.91 -6.66 5.54
C GLU A 13 -18.95 -5.71 6.27
N LYS A 14 -19.19 -4.40 6.25
CA LYS A 14 -18.26 -3.37 6.80
C LYS A 14 -18.17 -3.35 8.33
N LYS A 15 -18.81 -4.25 9.06
CA LYS A 15 -18.82 -4.26 10.53
C LYS A 15 -17.53 -4.80 11.16
N HIS A 16 -16.80 -5.63 10.45
CA HIS A 16 -15.62 -6.32 10.97
C HIS A 16 -14.49 -6.35 9.95
N SER A 17 -13.25 -6.41 10.45
CA SER A 17 -12.08 -6.69 9.61
C SER A 17 -12.22 -8.06 8.94
N GLN A 18 -11.79 -8.14 7.70
CA GLN A 18 -11.85 -9.38 6.94
C GLN A 18 -10.72 -10.34 7.40
N HIS A 19 -11.10 -11.52 7.90
CA HIS A 19 -10.15 -12.59 8.22
C HIS A 19 -9.51 -13.20 6.97
N LEU A 20 -8.31 -13.77 7.13
CA LEU A 20 -7.53 -14.33 6.03
C LEU A 20 -8.29 -15.36 5.19
N ASN A 21 -9.06 -16.26 5.82
CA ASN A 21 -9.81 -17.29 5.10
C ASN A 21 -10.88 -16.68 4.17
N ALA A 22 -11.60 -15.66 4.64
CA ALA A 22 -12.57 -14.94 3.83
C ALA A 22 -11.88 -14.18 2.69
N HIS A 23 -10.74 -13.56 2.96
CA HIS A 23 -9.93 -12.88 1.96
C HIS A 23 -9.43 -13.85 0.86
N VAL A 24 -8.86 -14.99 1.26
CA VAL A 24 -8.37 -16.01 0.31
C VAL A 24 -9.54 -16.64 -0.47
N GLY A 25 -10.67 -16.88 0.16
CA GLY A 25 -11.88 -17.34 -0.51
C GLY A 25 -12.38 -16.38 -1.59
N LYS A 26 -12.29 -15.06 -1.35
CA LYS A 26 -12.72 -14.00 -2.28
C LYS A 26 -11.72 -13.70 -3.39
N HIS A 27 -10.43 -13.66 -3.06
CA HIS A 27 -9.38 -13.14 -3.94
C HIS A 27 -8.40 -14.22 -4.44
N GLY A 28 -8.44 -15.42 -3.87
CA GLY A 28 -7.45 -16.46 -4.14
C GLY A 28 -6.11 -16.21 -3.41
N ARG A 29 -5.17 -17.13 -3.60
CA ARG A 29 -3.80 -16.98 -3.08
C ARG A 29 -3.05 -15.89 -3.84
N LEU A 30 -1.92 -15.44 -3.27
CA LEU A 30 -1.04 -14.44 -3.89
C LEU A 30 -0.49 -14.95 -5.24
N PRO A 31 -0.68 -14.20 -6.33
CA PRO A 31 -0.15 -14.55 -7.64
C PRO A 31 1.30 -14.09 -7.79
N TYR A 32 2.21 -14.65 -7.02
CA TYR A 32 3.64 -14.39 -7.16
C TYR A 32 4.13 -14.73 -8.58
N ARG A 33 5.10 -13.96 -9.09
CA ARG A 33 5.55 -14.02 -10.50
C ARG A 33 7.06 -14.16 -10.65
N ASP A 34 7.75 -14.55 -9.57
CA ASP A 34 9.17 -14.89 -9.52
C ASP A 34 10.10 -13.85 -10.17
N ARG A 35 9.84 -12.56 -9.88
CA ARG A 35 10.64 -11.41 -10.33
C ARG A 35 10.72 -11.21 -11.86
N ALA A 36 9.88 -11.86 -12.63
CA ALA A 36 9.93 -11.84 -14.10
C ALA A 36 9.64 -10.47 -14.74
N GLY A 37 9.41 -9.42 -13.94
CA GLY A 37 9.08 -8.07 -14.44
C GLY A 37 7.67 -7.95 -15.05
N THR A 38 6.91 -9.03 -15.07
CA THR A 38 5.55 -9.05 -15.63
C THR A 38 4.60 -8.16 -14.85
N LEU A 39 4.73 -8.11 -13.52
CA LEU A 39 3.89 -7.25 -12.68
C LEU A 39 4.09 -5.77 -13.03
N ILE A 40 5.35 -5.31 -13.24
CA ILE A 40 5.63 -3.91 -13.57
C ILE A 40 4.98 -3.55 -14.91
N ARG A 41 5.03 -4.45 -15.91
CA ARG A 41 4.35 -4.25 -17.21
C ARG A 41 2.83 -4.22 -17.08
N ASP A 42 2.25 -5.07 -16.24
CA ASP A 42 0.81 -5.05 -15.99
C ASP A 42 0.37 -3.74 -15.32
N ILE A 43 1.16 -3.24 -14.35
CA ILE A 43 0.91 -1.96 -13.69
C ILE A 43 1.05 -0.78 -14.68
N GLU A 44 2.02 -0.84 -15.59
CA GLU A 44 2.16 0.13 -16.68
C GLU A 44 0.93 0.11 -17.59
N SER A 45 0.55 -1.08 -18.09
CA SER A 45 -0.63 -1.25 -18.96
C SER A 45 -1.94 -0.86 -18.28
N ALA A 46 -2.03 -1.04 -16.97
CA ALA A 46 -3.17 -0.59 -16.16
C ALA A 46 -3.25 0.94 -16.05
N GLY A 47 -2.12 1.65 -16.16
CA GLY A 47 -2.05 3.10 -15.95
C GLY A 47 -2.21 3.47 -14.47
N LEU A 48 -1.83 2.59 -13.52
CA LEU A 48 -1.98 2.88 -12.10
C LEU A 48 -1.09 4.02 -11.67
N THR A 49 -1.70 5.06 -11.09
CA THR A 49 -1.04 6.18 -10.43
C THR A 49 -1.16 6.08 -8.91
N GLY A 50 -0.24 6.73 -8.19
CA GLY A 50 -0.25 6.76 -6.73
C GLY A 50 -1.50 7.42 -6.15
N ARG A 51 -2.05 6.82 -5.10
CA ARG A 51 -3.25 7.28 -4.38
C ARG A 51 -2.94 8.05 -3.10
N GLY A 52 -1.67 8.45 -2.92
CA GLY A 52 -1.22 9.27 -1.78
C GLY A 52 -1.11 10.78 -2.09
N GLY A 53 -1.83 11.29 -3.08
CA GLY A 53 -1.92 12.72 -3.43
C GLY A 53 -1.06 13.16 -4.62
N ALA A 54 0.17 12.67 -4.79
CA ALA A 54 1.08 13.10 -5.86
C ALA A 54 0.80 12.49 -7.25
N ALA A 55 -0.10 11.50 -7.35
CA ALA A 55 -0.49 10.81 -8.58
C ALA A 55 0.69 10.32 -9.46
N PHE A 56 1.85 10.05 -8.86
CA PHE A 56 3.03 9.58 -9.60
C PHE A 56 2.81 8.18 -10.16
N SER A 57 3.30 7.93 -11.38
CA SER A 57 3.18 6.64 -12.05
C SER A 57 3.85 5.52 -11.24
N VAL A 58 3.08 4.48 -10.87
CA VAL A 58 3.53 3.39 -9.99
C VAL A 58 4.58 2.53 -10.67
N HIS A 59 4.41 2.18 -11.96
CA HIS A 59 5.40 1.36 -12.68
C HIS A 59 6.76 2.06 -12.76
N LYS A 60 6.80 3.39 -12.98
CA LYS A 60 8.05 4.17 -13.02
C LYS A 60 8.75 4.15 -11.66
N LYS A 61 7.99 4.22 -10.56
CA LYS A 61 8.56 4.16 -9.21
C LYS A 61 9.13 2.78 -8.89
N LEU A 62 8.41 1.70 -9.23
CA LEU A 62 8.88 0.32 -9.09
C LEU A 62 10.17 0.10 -9.91
N GLN A 63 10.17 0.52 -11.17
CA GLN A 63 11.34 0.38 -12.05
C GLN A 63 12.55 1.15 -11.52
N ALA A 64 12.36 2.41 -11.07
CA ALA A 64 13.43 3.25 -10.53
C ALA A 64 14.10 2.60 -9.30
N VAL A 65 13.31 2.00 -8.39
CA VAL A 65 13.86 1.29 -7.22
C VAL A 65 14.63 0.05 -7.65
N ARG A 66 14.07 -0.77 -8.55
CA ARG A 66 14.71 -1.97 -9.08
C ARG A 66 16.04 -1.67 -9.77
N ASP A 67 16.07 -0.65 -10.63
CA ASP A 67 17.27 -0.24 -11.35
C ASP A 67 18.33 0.34 -10.40
N SER A 68 17.90 1.11 -9.40
CA SER A 68 18.81 1.63 -8.37
C SER A 68 19.40 0.52 -7.52
N ALA A 69 18.62 -0.49 -7.17
CA ALA A 69 19.06 -1.67 -6.43
C ALA A 69 20.13 -2.44 -7.21
N ALA A 70 19.89 -2.66 -8.51
CA ALA A 70 20.84 -3.33 -9.39
C ALA A 70 22.15 -2.54 -9.54
N ARG A 71 22.08 -1.24 -9.86
CA ARG A 71 23.26 -0.38 -10.02
C ARG A 71 24.10 -0.25 -8.75
N ARG A 72 23.46 -0.26 -7.59
CA ARG A 72 24.12 -0.06 -6.29
C ARG A 72 24.48 -1.35 -5.57
N HIS A 73 24.10 -2.50 -6.13
CA HIS A 73 24.25 -3.82 -5.49
C HIS A 73 23.70 -3.82 -4.05
N ARG A 74 22.51 -3.23 -3.87
CA ARG A 74 21.85 -3.09 -2.56
C ARG A 74 20.46 -3.71 -2.61
N VAL A 75 20.12 -4.47 -1.57
CA VAL A 75 18.75 -4.98 -1.39
C VAL A 75 17.83 -3.81 -1.08
N PRO A 76 16.77 -3.58 -1.87
CA PRO A 76 15.86 -2.48 -1.66
C PRO A 76 14.96 -2.71 -0.44
N LYS A 77 14.35 -1.63 0.05
CA LYS A 77 13.34 -1.65 1.11
C LYS A 77 11.98 -1.26 0.54
N VAL A 78 10.91 -1.83 1.09
CA VAL A 78 9.54 -1.48 0.68
C VAL A 78 8.74 -1.05 1.89
N ILE A 79 8.03 0.06 1.76
CA ILE A 79 7.22 0.64 2.83
C ILE A 79 5.81 0.90 2.29
N ALA A 80 4.83 0.30 2.96
CA ALA A 80 3.43 0.65 2.81
C ALA A 80 3.15 1.86 3.70
N ASN A 81 2.80 2.98 3.10
CA ASN A 81 2.47 4.21 3.81
C ASN A 81 0.95 4.32 4.00
N GLY A 82 0.47 4.02 5.19
CA GLY A 82 -0.89 4.20 5.66
C GLY A 82 -1.02 5.31 6.72
N ALA A 83 0.02 6.15 6.87
CA ALA A 83 -0.04 7.32 7.73
C ALA A 83 -0.68 8.48 6.96
N GLU A 84 -2.02 8.53 6.98
CA GLU A 84 -2.80 9.57 6.34
C GLU A 84 -2.64 10.89 7.09
N SER A 85 -2.12 11.90 6.40
CA SER A 85 -1.84 13.20 7.00
C SER A 85 -2.98 14.21 6.83
N GLU A 86 -3.91 13.96 5.89
CA GLU A 86 -5.05 14.84 5.64
C GLU A 86 -6.12 14.64 6.73
N PRO A 87 -6.38 15.65 7.59
CA PRO A 87 -7.32 15.49 8.72
C PRO A 87 -8.78 15.23 8.30
N ALA A 88 -9.12 15.56 7.05
CA ALA A 88 -10.46 15.34 6.50
C ALA A 88 -10.61 13.95 5.84
N SER A 89 -9.54 13.18 5.76
CA SER A 89 -9.54 11.87 5.12
C SER A 89 -9.40 10.74 6.12
N ASP A 90 -10.25 9.72 5.97
CA ASP A 90 -10.24 8.48 6.74
C ASP A 90 -10.05 7.26 5.83
N LYS A 91 -9.62 7.47 4.57
CA LYS A 91 -9.62 6.43 3.54
C LYS A 91 -8.61 5.31 3.82
N ASP A 92 -7.39 5.67 4.21
CA ASP A 92 -6.31 4.72 4.44
C ASP A 92 -6.54 3.93 5.75
N ALA A 93 -6.99 4.60 6.82
CA ALA A 93 -7.39 3.94 8.07
C ALA A 93 -8.55 2.96 7.84
N THR A 94 -9.58 3.39 7.10
CA THR A 94 -10.73 2.53 6.74
C THR A 94 -10.29 1.33 5.91
N LEU A 95 -9.41 1.52 4.93
CA LEU A 95 -8.89 0.43 4.10
C LEU A 95 -8.09 -0.57 4.93
N LEU A 96 -7.19 -0.08 5.78
CA LEU A 96 -6.41 -0.92 6.68
C LEU A 96 -7.29 -1.71 7.64
N TRP A 97 -8.36 -1.10 8.17
CA TRP A 97 -9.30 -1.77 9.06
C TRP A 97 -10.12 -2.85 8.35
N LEU A 98 -10.70 -2.55 7.19
CA LEU A 98 -11.66 -3.42 6.53
C LEU A 98 -11.02 -4.47 5.60
N SER A 99 -9.89 -4.14 4.98
CA SER A 99 -9.24 -4.98 3.96
C SER A 99 -7.71 -5.08 4.16
N PRO A 100 -7.23 -5.42 5.38
CA PRO A 100 -5.79 -5.45 5.68
C PRO A 100 -5.02 -6.43 4.79
N HIS A 101 -5.60 -7.60 4.55
CA HIS A 101 -4.95 -8.62 3.73
C HIS A 101 -4.76 -8.19 2.28
N LEU A 102 -5.64 -7.34 1.73
CA LEU A 102 -5.48 -6.82 0.37
C LEU A 102 -4.28 -5.87 0.27
N VAL A 103 -4.08 -5.02 1.29
CA VAL A 103 -2.91 -4.15 1.40
C VAL A 103 -1.62 -4.97 1.56
N LEU A 104 -1.65 -5.97 2.45
CA LEU A 104 -0.52 -6.88 2.67
C LEU A 104 -0.16 -7.68 1.42
N ASP A 105 -1.14 -8.10 0.63
CA ASP A 105 -0.90 -8.73 -0.67
C ASP A 105 -0.15 -7.80 -1.62
N GLY A 106 -0.59 -6.55 -1.72
CA GLY A 106 0.09 -5.55 -2.54
C GLY A 106 1.52 -5.27 -2.08
N LEU A 107 1.73 -5.25 -0.77
CA LEU A 107 3.05 -5.07 -0.17
C LEU A 107 4.00 -6.23 -0.51
N GLN A 108 3.53 -7.48 -0.41
CA GLN A 108 4.30 -8.67 -0.79
C GLN A 108 4.67 -8.68 -2.27
N LEU A 109 3.71 -8.37 -3.14
CA LEU A 109 3.92 -8.33 -4.60
C LEU A 109 4.82 -7.17 -5.02
N ALA A 110 4.71 -6.01 -4.38
CA ALA A 110 5.60 -4.88 -4.63
C ALA A 110 7.05 -5.22 -4.20
N ALA A 111 7.21 -5.90 -3.06
CA ALA A 111 8.50 -6.35 -2.59
C ALA A 111 9.13 -7.38 -3.53
N GLU A 112 8.36 -8.35 -4.01
CA GLU A 112 8.82 -9.28 -5.04
C GLU A 112 9.27 -8.56 -6.30
N ALA A 113 8.48 -7.59 -6.79
CA ALA A 113 8.76 -6.87 -8.03
C ALA A 113 10.07 -6.09 -7.99
N VAL A 114 10.44 -5.52 -6.84
CA VAL A 114 11.71 -4.78 -6.68
C VAL A 114 12.86 -5.64 -6.13
N GLY A 115 12.57 -6.84 -5.63
CA GLY A 115 13.56 -7.74 -5.04
C GLY A 115 13.92 -7.42 -3.60
N ALA A 116 12.98 -6.88 -2.82
CA ALA A 116 13.16 -6.65 -1.40
C ALA A 116 13.07 -7.95 -0.59
N ASP A 117 13.72 -7.99 0.56
CA ASP A 117 13.73 -9.10 1.51
C ASP A 117 12.90 -8.83 2.78
N THR A 118 12.52 -7.58 2.99
CA THR A 118 11.71 -7.14 4.12
C THR A 118 10.80 -5.99 3.70
N ALA A 119 9.69 -5.84 4.40
CA ALA A 119 8.78 -4.72 4.20
C ALA A 119 8.31 -4.13 5.53
N VAL A 120 7.94 -2.85 5.51
CA VAL A 120 7.37 -2.14 6.65
C VAL A 120 5.97 -1.68 6.28
N LEU A 121 5.00 -1.87 7.16
CA LEU A 121 3.71 -1.20 7.11
C LEU A 121 3.70 -0.10 8.17
N TYR A 122 3.71 1.14 7.70
CA TYR A 122 3.72 2.36 8.50
C TYR A 122 2.31 2.93 8.56
N PHE A 123 1.77 3.17 9.76
CA PHE A 123 0.37 3.54 9.95
C PHE A 123 0.19 4.51 11.11
N HIS A 124 -0.87 5.32 11.08
CA HIS A 124 -1.31 6.09 12.25
C HIS A 124 -2.17 5.22 13.17
N ALA A 125 -2.07 5.46 14.49
CA ALA A 125 -3.08 4.98 15.42
C ALA A 125 -4.43 5.64 15.07
N ASP A 126 -5.44 4.83 14.81
CA ASP A 126 -6.81 5.32 14.66
C ASP A 126 -7.46 5.46 16.04
N ARG A 127 -8.26 6.52 16.21
CA ARG A 127 -9.00 6.78 17.45
C ARG A 127 -10.26 5.92 17.58
N ALA A 128 -10.81 5.46 16.47
CA ALA A 128 -12.04 4.69 16.44
C ALA A 128 -11.78 3.18 16.57
N HIS A 129 -10.62 2.71 16.13
CA HIS A 129 -10.30 1.29 16.02
C HIS A 129 -8.84 1.05 16.41
N ASP A 130 -8.56 -0.06 17.07
CA ASP A 130 -7.17 -0.50 17.29
C ASP A 130 -6.61 -1.13 16.01
N VAL A 131 -6.26 -0.27 15.05
CA VAL A 131 -5.68 -0.69 13.76
C VAL A 131 -4.37 -1.44 13.98
N GLY A 132 -3.58 -1.05 14.98
CA GLY A 132 -2.30 -1.73 15.27
C GLY A 132 -2.47 -3.18 15.72
N ALA A 133 -3.39 -3.44 16.65
CA ALA A 133 -3.70 -4.80 17.09
C ALA A 133 -4.28 -5.64 15.95
N MET A 134 -5.17 -5.06 15.15
CA MET A 134 -5.79 -5.73 14.01
C MET A 134 -4.73 -6.08 12.94
N LEU A 135 -3.84 -5.16 12.58
CA LEU A 135 -2.74 -5.41 11.62
C LEU A 135 -1.79 -6.48 12.15
N SER A 136 -1.47 -6.45 13.45
CA SER A 136 -0.67 -7.49 14.11
C SER A 136 -1.34 -8.86 14.02
N HIS A 137 -2.68 -8.91 14.19
CA HIS A 137 -3.45 -10.14 14.04
C HIS A 137 -3.40 -10.65 12.58
N ALA A 138 -3.67 -9.79 11.61
CA ALA A 138 -3.64 -10.14 10.19
C ALA A 138 -2.25 -10.69 9.75
N ILE A 139 -1.17 -10.08 10.22
CA ILE A 139 0.20 -10.57 9.94
C ILE A 139 0.41 -11.96 10.56
N ARG A 140 -0.03 -12.21 11.80
CA ARG A 140 0.08 -13.53 12.42
C ARG A 140 -0.71 -14.61 11.67
N GLU A 141 -1.95 -14.31 11.21
CA GLU A 141 -2.74 -15.23 10.37
C GLU A 141 -1.96 -15.62 9.11
N ARG A 142 -1.34 -14.64 8.45
CA ARG A 142 -0.55 -14.85 7.22
C ARG A 142 0.71 -15.68 7.47
N GLN A 143 1.41 -15.41 8.56
CA GLN A 143 2.59 -16.19 8.98
C GLN A 143 2.22 -17.64 9.28
N ALA A 144 1.14 -17.88 10.03
CA ALA A 144 0.66 -19.21 10.35
C ALA A 144 0.24 -20.02 9.10
N SER A 145 -0.23 -19.36 8.06
CA SER A 145 -0.62 -19.99 6.79
C SER A 145 0.50 -20.08 5.76
N SER A 146 1.71 -19.59 6.06
CA SER A 146 2.86 -19.51 5.15
C SER A 146 2.49 -18.83 3.81
N LEU A 147 1.65 -17.81 3.87
CA LEU A 147 1.19 -17.08 2.68
C LEU A 147 2.25 -16.08 2.19
N ASP A 148 2.97 -15.45 3.12
CA ASP A 148 3.94 -14.41 2.84
C ASP A 148 5.34 -14.98 2.57
N ARG A 149 6.05 -14.42 1.58
CA ARG A 149 7.43 -14.78 1.25
C ARG A 149 8.47 -13.95 2.00
N ILE A 150 8.07 -12.73 2.44
CA ILE A 150 8.95 -11.84 3.19
C ILE A 150 8.27 -11.39 4.50
N PRO A 151 9.07 -11.14 5.56
CA PRO A 151 8.52 -10.60 6.80
C PRO A 151 8.02 -9.17 6.62
N VAL A 152 6.91 -8.87 7.29
CA VAL A 152 6.33 -7.52 7.38
C VAL A 152 6.46 -7.02 8.81
N GLN A 153 7.09 -5.87 8.97
CA GLN A 153 7.21 -5.15 10.25
C GLN A 153 6.15 -4.06 10.33
N LEU A 154 5.57 -3.88 11.51
CA LEU A 154 4.68 -2.75 11.79
C LEU A 154 5.46 -1.60 12.41
N ALA A 155 5.19 -0.40 11.96
CA ALA A 155 5.72 0.81 12.56
C ALA A 155 4.62 1.87 12.68
N GLN A 156 4.42 2.39 13.89
CA GLN A 156 3.42 3.41 14.16
C GLN A 156 4.00 4.79 13.87
N ALA A 157 3.26 5.59 13.12
CA ALA A 157 3.57 6.99 12.85
C ALA A 157 3.26 7.85 14.09
N PRO A 158 4.08 8.85 14.42
CA PRO A 158 3.72 9.83 15.42
C PRO A 158 2.55 10.71 14.93
N ALA A 159 1.75 11.21 15.87
CA ALA A 159 0.59 12.06 15.58
C ALA A 159 1.04 13.45 15.08
N SER A 160 1.49 13.53 13.84
CA SER A 160 1.91 14.79 13.20
C SER A 160 1.48 14.80 11.74
N PHE A 161 1.13 15.99 11.24
CA PHE A 161 0.72 16.19 9.84
C PHE A 161 1.79 15.71 8.83
N LEU A 162 3.06 15.95 9.15
CA LEU A 162 4.18 15.63 8.24
C LEU A 162 4.62 14.15 8.30
N SER A 163 4.15 13.38 9.29
CA SER A 163 4.64 12.01 9.49
C SER A 163 4.39 11.07 8.31
N GLY A 164 3.37 11.33 7.48
CA GLY A 164 3.08 10.61 6.25
C GLY A 164 3.86 11.08 5.02
N GLN A 165 4.63 12.18 5.12
CA GLN A 165 5.48 12.63 4.01
C GLN A 165 6.66 11.67 3.82
N GLU A 166 7.01 11.35 2.58
CA GLU A 166 7.94 10.26 2.23
C GLU A 166 9.29 10.34 2.96
N THR A 167 9.93 11.52 3.01
CA THR A 167 11.23 11.67 3.66
C THR A 167 11.14 11.77 5.18
N ALA A 168 10.06 12.32 5.72
CA ALA A 168 9.79 12.37 7.15
C ALA A 168 9.56 10.97 7.73
N LEU A 169 8.78 10.15 7.03
CA LEU A 169 8.56 8.75 7.34
C LEU A 169 9.88 7.97 7.38
N LEU A 170 10.75 8.14 6.38
CA LEU A 170 12.05 7.48 6.36
C LEU A 170 12.97 7.94 7.48
N ASN A 171 12.98 9.22 7.78
CA ASN A 171 13.76 9.76 8.90
C ASN A 171 13.29 9.15 10.23
N HIS A 172 11.96 9.05 10.44
CA HIS A 172 11.40 8.42 11.63
C HIS A 172 11.76 6.93 11.74
N LEU A 173 11.62 6.18 10.66
CA LEU A 173 12.00 4.75 10.62
C LEU A 173 13.50 4.52 10.82
N ALA A 174 14.33 5.50 10.54
CA ALA A 174 15.76 5.48 10.81
C ALA A 174 16.13 5.89 12.26
N GLY A 175 15.13 6.18 13.11
CA GLY A 175 15.32 6.57 14.52
C GLY A 175 15.38 8.07 14.76
N GLY A 176 15.18 8.89 13.73
CA GLY A 176 15.09 10.35 13.84
C GLY A 176 13.66 10.86 14.05
N PRO A 177 13.46 12.18 14.12
CA PRO A 177 12.14 12.78 14.17
C PRO A 177 11.39 12.63 12.84
N ALA A 178 10.04 12.60 12.88
CA ALA A 178 9.21 12.54 11.66
C ALA A 178 9.13 13.92 10.97
N ILE A 179 10.28 14.41 10.51
CA ILE A 179 10.45 15.70 9.84
C ILE A 179 11.06 15.45 8.47
N PRO A 180 10.57 16.12 7.40
CA PRO A 180 11.12 16.00 6.06
C PRO A 180 12.62 16.29 5.99
N THR A 181 13.32 15.51 5.20
CA THR A 181 14.75 15.71 4.93
C THR A 181 14.96 16.21 3.50
N PHE A 182 16.17 16.71 3.26
CA PHE A 182 16.54 17.27 1.95
C PHE A 182 16.56 16.19 0.85
N THR A 183 16.13 16.56 -0.33
CA THR A 183 16.26 15.80 -1.59
C THR A 183 16.84 16.73 -2.67
N PRO A 184 17.75 16.28 -3.56
CA PRO A 184 18.25 14.91 -3.82
C PRO A 184 19.25 14.41 -2.76
N PRO A 185 19.55 13.10 -2.72
CA PRO A 185 19.12 12.07 -3.67
C PRO A 185 17.66 11.65 -3.44
N ARG A 186 17.01 11.09 -4.48
CA ARG A 186 15.65 10.58 -4.36
C ARG A 186 15.60 9.34 -3.47
N VAL A 187 14.49 9.14 -2.78
CA VAL A 187 14.25 7.97 -1.93
C VAL A 187 14.41 6.64 -2.69
N THR A 188 14.01 6.62 -3.96
CA THR A 188 14.21 5.47 -4.87
C THR A 188 15.67 5.14 -5.13
N GLU A 189 16.58 6.06 -4.82
CA GLU A 189 18.02 5.89 -4.95
C GLU A 189 18.68 5.65 -3.58
N ARG A 190 18.35 6.48 -2.59
CA ARG A 190 18.91 6.47 -1.23
C ARG A 190 17.81 6.80 -0.22
N GLY A 191 17.12 5.76 0.24
CA GLY A 191 16.07 5.87 1.25
C GLY A 191 16.50 5.29 2.59
N LEU A 192 15.67 4.41 3.15
CA LEU A 192 15.87 3.83 4.48
C LEU A 192 17.22 3.10 4.58
N PHE A 193 18.03 3.47 5.57
CA PHE A 193 19.38 2.94 5.77
C PHE A 193 20.28 3.00 4.52
N ASN A 194 20.12 4.08 3.75
CA ASN A 194 20.87 4.30 2.50
C ASN A 194 20.62 3.23 1.40
N ALA A 195 19.55 2.45 1.51
CA ALA A 195 19.10 1.51 0.50
C ALA A 195 18.07 2.16 -0.44
N PRO A 196 18.01 1.76 -1.72
CA PRO A 196 16.88 2.12 -2.59
C PRO A 196 15.56 1.75 -1.91
N THR A 197 14.63 2.68 -1.82
CA THR A 197 13.40 2.45 -1.05
C THR A 197 12.18 2.78 -1.89
N LEU A 198 11.24 1.83 -1.93
CA LEU A 198 9.91 2.02 -2.47
C LEU A 198 8.98 2.42 -1.32
N VAL A 199 8.45 3.63 -1.35
CA VAL A 199 7.35 4.04 -0.47
C VAL A 199 6.09 4.12 -1.31
N GLN A 200 5.05 3.36 -0.95
CA GLN A 200 3.76 3.38 -1.64
C GLN A 200 2.60 3.53 -0.66
N ASN A 201 1.61 4.34 -1.03
CA ASN A 201 0.39 4.45 -0.27
C ASN A 201 -0.37 3.11 -0.22
N VAL A 202 -1.04 2.81 0.87
CA VAL A 202 -1.75 1.52 1.10
C VAL A 202 -2.85 1.26 0.09
N GLU A 203 -3.58 2.27 -0.36
CA GLU A 203 -4.59 2.13 -1.41
C GLU A 203 -3.96 1.77 -2.77
N THR A 204 -2.81 2.37 -3.08
CA THR A 204 -2.04 2.02 -4.28
C THR A 204 -1.62 0.55 -4.27
N LEU A 205 -1.17 0.04 -3.12
CA LEU A 205 -0.79 -1.37 -2.95
C LEU A 205 -2.00 -2.30 -3.09
N ALA A 206 -3.15 -1.94 -2.53
CA ALA A 206 -4.37 -2.72 -2.68
C ALA A 206 -4.81 -2.81 -4.16
N HIS A 207 -4.72 -1.73 -4.92
CA HIS A 207 -4.95 -1.75 -6.37
C HIS A 207 -3.94 -2.62 -7.10
N LEU A 208 -2.66 -2.53 -6.76
CA LEU A 208 -1.60 -3.37 -7.32
C LEU A 208 -1.93 -4.87 -7.13
N ALA A 209 -2.39 -5.26 -5.94
CA ALA A 209 -2.80 -6.64 -5.65
C ALA A 209 -3.97 -7.11 -6.53
N LEU A 210 -4.95 -6.23 -6.77
CA LEU A 210 -6.09 -6.56 -7.64
C LEU A 210 -5.69 -6.62 -9.12
N ILE A 211 -4.81 -5.73 -9.59
CA ILE A 211 -4.29 -5.77 -10.97
C ILE A 211 -3.49 -7.06 -11.19
N ALA A 212 -2.67 -7.47 -10.23
CA ALA A 212 -1.91 -8.72 -10.31
C ALA A 212 -2.82 -9.95 -10.48
N ARG A 213 -4.02 -9.94 -9.89
CA ARG A 213 -5.00 -11.04 -9.99
C ARG A 213 -5.91 -10.97 -11.21
N ARG A 214 -6.33 -9.78 -11.59
CA ARG A 214 -7.42 -9.58 -12.55
C ARG A 214 -6.96 -8.99 -13.88
N GLY A 215 -5.71 -8.53 -13.93
CA GLY A 215 -5.10 -7.92 -15.10
C GLY A 215 -5.44 -6.45 -15.31
N PRO A 216 -4.69 -5.77 -16.19
CA PRO A 216 -4.84 -4.35 -16.47
C PRO A 216 -6.19 -3.99 -17.09
N GLY A 217 -6.74 -4.83 -17.96
CA GLY A 217 -8.04 -4.59 -18.59
C GLY A 217 -9.18 -4.51 -17.57
N TRP A 218 -9.14 -5.34 -16.52
CA TRP A 218 -10.10 -5.24 -15.43
C TRP A 218 -9.96 -3.91 -14.66
N PHE A 219 -8.74 -3.46 -14.40
CA PHE A 219 -8.54 -2.18 -13.72
C PHE A 219 -9.11 -1.02 -14.53
N ARG A 220 -8.86 -1.01 -15.84
CA ARG A 220 -9.33 0.01 -16.79
C ARG A 220 -10.82 -0.07 -17.12
N SER A 221 -11.54 -1.11 -16.68
CA SER A 221 -12.99 -1.24 -16.96
C SER A 221 -13.88 -0.23 -16.21
N VAL A 222 -13.30 0.62 -15.36
CA VAL A 222 -13.93 1.78 -14.70
C VAL A 222 -12.98 2.98 -14.78
N GLY A 223 -13.53 4.18 -14.59
CA GLY A 223 -12.79 5.43 -14.78
C GLY A 223 -12.84 5.88 -16.23
N THR A 224 -11.93 6.76 -16.59
CA THR A 224 -11.77 7.28 -17.96
C THR A 224 -10.55 6.66 -18.64
N GLU A 225 -10.34 6.93 -19.91
CA GLU A 225 -9.15 6.52 -20.63
C GLU A 225 -7.88 7.15 -20.04
N ALA A 226 -7.95 8.44 -19.70
CA ALA A 226 -6.83 9.18 -19.11
C ALA A 226 -6.62 8.89 -17.63
N GLU A 227 -7.70 8.62 -16.87
CA GLU A 227 -7.68 8.34 -15.44
C GLU A 227 -8.40 7.01 -15.15
N PRO A 228 -7.75 5.88 -15.45
CA PRO A 228 -8.36 4.57 -15.27
C PRO A 228 -8.42 4.14 -13.81
N GLY A 229 -9.36 3.27 -13.53
CA GLY A 229 -9.55 2.66 -12.22
C GLY A 229 -10.48 3.46 -11.32
N SER A 230 -10.41 3.17 -10.04
CA SER A 230 -11.16 3.84 -8.97
C SER A 230 -10.24 4.39 -7.91
N MET A 231 -10.78 5.20 -7.00
CA MET A 231 -10.09 5.70 -5.81
C MET A 231 -11.05 5.69 -4.63
N LEU A 232 -10.51 5.64 -3.43
CA LEU A 232 -11.28 5.86 -2.21
C LEU A 232 -11.39 7.37 -1.94
N ALA A 233 -12.55 7.78 -1.48
CA ALA A 233 -12.81 9.15 -1.05
C ALA A 233 -13.55 9.16 0.29
N THR A 234 -13.20 10.11 1.16
CA THR A 234 -13.97 10.38 2.37
C THR A 234 -15.00 11.46 2.08
N ILE A 235 -16.27 11.11 2.22
CA ILE A 235 -17.40 12.03 2.07
C ILE A 235 -17.88 12.38 3.47
N ARG A 236 -17.88 13.65 3.83
CA ARG A 236 -18.46 14.15 5.07
C ARG A 236 -19.93 14.51 4.84
N ARG A 237 -20.80 13.93 5.64
CA ARG A 237 -22.24 14.24 5.61
C ARG A 237 -22.50 15.58 6.29
N ALA A 238 -23.74 16.10 6.14
CA ALA A 238 -24.15 17.35 6.77
C ALA A 238 -24.07 17.31 8.32
N ASP A 239 -24.20 16.14 8.92
CA ASP A 239 -24.05 15.88 10.36
C ASP A 239 -22.57 15.73 10.80
N GLY A 240 -21.60 15.92 9.88
CA GLY A 240 -20.18 15.81 10.14
C GLY A 240 -19.65 14.35 10.12
N THR A 241 -20.51 13.32 10.00
CA THR A 241 -20.05 11.93 9.99
C THR A 241 -19.31 11.59 8.70
N PRO A 242 -18.09 11.02 8.77
CA PRO A 242 -17.35 10.60 7.59
C PRO A 242 -17.90 9.27 7.05
N ARG A 243 -17.84 9.12 5.73
CA ARG A 243 -18.09 7.87 5.03
C ARG A 243 -17.03 7.69 3.95
N VAL A 244 -16.30 6.58 4.01
CA VAL A 244 -15.37 6.19 2.94
C VAL A 244 -16.09 5.33 1.91
N THR A 245 -15.91 5.71 0.64
CA THR A 245 -16.56 5.06 -0.50
C THR A 245 -15.57 4.88 -1.65
#